data_f14b5b91222a48ad8e156444d6a546b4
#
_entry.id   f14b5b91222a48ad8e156444d6a546b4
#
_cell.length_a   1.000
_cell.length_b   1.000
_cell.length_c   1.000
_cell.angle_alpha   90.00
_cell.angle_beta   90.00
_cell.angle_gamma   90.00
#
_symmetry.space_group_name_H-M   'P 1'
#
loop_
_entity.id
_entity.type
_entity.pdbx_description
1 polymer ?
#
loop_
_entity_poly.entity_id
_entity_poly.type
_entity_poly.pdbx_seq_one_letter_code
_entity_poly.pdbx_strand_id
1 'polypeptide(L)'
;MARSSTWNGLTVAGFIVGGIGAVFMIAGVLIRTYSPGAIMARHDRMQALTSPPAATINDMPPQQEVLVDGHIADDQPVLFRDFVAFIREEEERDRRDNDSTSWKVRDRQAPPLRIVLTDDHPVRVVNYGYGLWNASTTWYDRSKILGTRYSGLVSGEAVVVHARTAAGGLEAIEVASGTRASYLAAIAASVGVAWWLGTGFAIGGGVMILIAATLFVMAFKKR
;
A
#
# COMPACT_ATOMS: atom_id res chain seq x y z
N MET A 1 11.20 -52.19 29.66
CA MET A 1 10.01 -51.86 28.84
C MET A 1 10.00 -50.36 28.59
N ALA A 2 10.41 -49.92 27.39
CA ALA A 2 10.39 -48.53 27.02
C ALA A 2 8.94 -48.18 26.61
N ARG A 3 8.27 -47.34 27.40
CA ARG A 3 6.98 -46.70 26.98
C ARG A 3 7.29 -45.72 25.87
N SER A 4 7.01 -46.12 24.63
CA SER A 4 6.95 -45.16 23.53
C SER A 4 5.85 -44.15 23.84
N SER A 5 6.23 -42.90 24.11
CA SER A 5 5.26 -41.80 24.27
C SER A 5 4.71 -41.46 22.89
N THR A 6 3.67 -42.16 22.48
CA THR A 6 2.86 -41.74 21.32
C THR A 6 2.17 -40.44 21.69
N TRP A 7 2.66 -39.35 21.14
CA TRP A 7 1.98 -38.06 21.22
C TRP A 7 0.58 -38.21 20.60
N ASN A 8 -0.47 -38.00 21.37
CA ASN A 8 -1.82 -38.03 20.84
C ASN A 8 -1.96 -36.95 19.78
N GLY A 9 -2.61 -37.25 18.66
CA GLY A 9 -2.86 -36.29 17.58
C GLY A 9 -3.46 -34.96 18.06
N LEU A 10 -4.29 -34.98 19.14
CA LEU A 10 -4.81 -33.77 19.78
C LEU A 10 -3.74 -32.88 20.41
N THR A 11 -2.69 -33.48 20.98
CA THR A 11 -1.58 -32.71 21.58
C THR A 11 -0.78 -32.00 20.48
N VAL A 12 -0.48 -32.71 19.38
CA VAL A 12 0.22 -32.12 18.23
C VAL A 12 -0.62 -31.00 17.60
N ALA A 13 -1.91 -31.23 17.37
CA ALA A 13 -2.82 -30.21 16.86
C ALA A 13 -2.88 -28.97 17.79
N GLY A 14 -2.93 -29.17 19.12
CA GLY A 14 -2.89 -28.10 20.10
C GLY A 14 -1.62 -27.25 20.01
N PHE A 15 -0.43 -27.88 19.86
CA PHE A 15 0.81 -27.15 19.68
C PHE A 15 0.84 -26.32 18.38
N ILE A 16 0.37 -26.89 17.25
CA ILE A 16 0.33 -26.19 15.97
C ILE A 16 -0.61 -24.99 16.05
N VAL A 17 -1.85 -25.21 16.50
CA VAL A 17 -2.88 -24.15 16.59
C VAL A 17 -2.44 -23.08 17.60
N GLY A 18 -1.91 -23.46 18.75
CA GLY A 18 -1.43 -22.53 19.76
C GLY A 18 -0.22 -21.71 19.29
N GLY A 19 0.71 -22.33 18.58
CA GLY A 19 1.87 -21.66 17.99
C GLY A 19 1.46 -20.62 16.95
N ILE A 20 0.57 -20.98 16.02
CA ILE A 20 0.01 -20.06 15.04
C ILE A 20 -0.74 -18.91 15.74
N GLY A 21 -1.58 -19.22 16.72
CA GLY A 21 -2.32 -18.23 17.50
C GLY A 21 -1.40 -17.24 18.22
N ALA A 22 -0.29 -17.71 18.79
CA ALA A 22 0.70 -16.84 19.44
C ALA A 22 1.37 -15.88 18.43
N VAL A 23 1.73 -16.37 17.22
CA VAL A 23 2.31 -15.54 16.16
C VAL A 23 1.31 -14.46 15.72
N PHE A 24 0.05 -14.82 15.49
CA PHE A 24 -0.98 -13.85 15.10
C PHE A 24 -1.23 -12.82 16.20
N MET A 25 -1.29 -13.24 17.46
CA MET A 25 -1.50 -12.33 18.59
C MET A 25 -0.34 -11.34 18.72
N ILE A 26 0.91 -11.80 18.64
CA ILE A 26 2.10 -10.95 18.69
C ILE A 26 2.11 -9.98 17.52
N ALA A 27 1.89 -10.46 16.28
CA ALA A 27 1.80 -9.62 15.09
C ALA A 27 0.70 -8.56 15.23
N GLY A 28 -0.47 -8.93 15.73
CA GLY A 28 -1.58 -8.01 15.97
C GLY A 28 -1.24 -6.90 16.97
N VAL A 29 -0.60 -7.27 18.09
CA VAL A 29 -0.14 -6.30 19.10
C VAL A 29 0.91 -5.36 18.50
N LEU A 30 1.89 -5.86 17.74
CA LEU A 30 2.92 -5.05 17.10
C LEU A 30 2.32 -4.09 16.08
N ILE A 31 1.43 -4.55 15.19
CA ILE A 31 0.75 -3.70 14.21
C ILE A 31 -0.03 -2.60 14.92
N ARG A 32 -0.83 -2.94 15.93
CA ARG A 32 -1.64 -1.98 16.67
C ARG A 32 -0.82 -0.93 17.42
N THR A 33 0.35 -1.31 17.92
CA THR A 33 1.18 -0.44 18.77
C THR A 33 2.10 0.46 17.95
N TYR A 34 2.73 -0.08 16.92
CA TYR A 34 3.78 0.64 16.17
C TYR A 34 3.30 1.30 14.89
N SER A 35 2.36 0.66 14.15
CA SER A 35 1.95 1.19 12.85
C SER A 35 1.24 2.55 12.93
N PRO A 36 0.31 2.81 13.86
CA PRO A 36 -0.33 4.11 13.98
C PRO A 36 0.66 5.25 14.18
N GLY A 37 1.66 5.06 15.06
CA GLY A 37 2.71 6.06 15.30
C GLY A 37 3.55 6.35 14.05
N ALA A 38 3.96 5.32 13.33
CA ALA A 38 4.73 5.48 12.09
C ALA A 38 3.92 6.19 10.99
N ILE A 39 2.62 5.86 10.87
CA ILE A 39 1.72 6.50 9.91
C ILE A 39 1.53 7.98 10.26
N MET A 40 1.28 8.30 11.52
CA MET A 40 1.15 9.69 11.95
C MET A 40 2.44 10.49 11.78
N ALA A 41 3.59 9.91 12.08
CA ALA A 41 4.88 10.54 11.81
C ALA A 41 5.09 10.83 10.31
N ARG A 42 4.65 9.91 9.42
CA ARG A 42 4.63 10.17 7.98
C ARG A 42 3.67 11.31 7.63
N HIS A 43 2.45 11.31 8.17
CA HIS A 43 1.47 12.37 7.96
C HIS A 43 2.05 13.75 8.33
N ASP A 44 2.60 13.87 9.56
CA ASP A 44 3.16 15.12 10.07
C ASP A 44 4.35 15.58 9.23
N ARG A 45 5.22 14.64 8.80
CA ARG A 45 6.30 14.94 7.88
C ARG A 45 5.78 15.48 6.54
N MET A 46 4.79 14.82 5.92
CA MET A 46 4.21 15.28 4.66
C MET A 46 3.51 16.64 4.81
N GLN A 47 2.82 16.86 5.93
CA GLN A 47 2.18 18.12 6.23
C GLN A 47 3.19 19.28 6.38
N ALA A 48 4.35 19.00 6.95
CA ALA A 48 5.42 19.99 7.16
C ALA A 48 6.20 20.34 5.90
N LEU A 49 6.11 19.52 4.83
CA LEU A 49 6.81 19.81 3.58
C LEU A 49 6.29 21.09 2.93
N THR A 50 7.22 21.85 2.36
CA THR A 50 6.88 23.08 1.62
C THR A 50 6.24 22.74 0.28
N SER A 51 5.37 23.64 -0.21
CA SER A 51 4.83 23.63 -1.58
C SER A 51 5.33 24.90 -2.27
N PRO A 52 6.55 24.89 -2.80
CA PRO A 52 7.13 26.04 -3.46
C PRO A 52 6.40 26.33 -4.79
N PRO A 53 6.31 27.60 -5.21
CA PRO A 53 5.85 27.93 -6.55
C PRO A 53 6.85 27.43 -7.60
N ALA A 54 6.35 27.17 -8.82
CA ALA A 54 7.15 26.60 -9.92
C ALA A 54 8.44 27.39 -10.21
N ALA A 55 8.34 28.73 -10.17
CA ALA A 55 9.46 29.61 -10.44
C ALA A 55 10.66 29.42 -9.51
N THR A 56 10.41 28.98 -8.27
CA THR A 56 11.47 28.80 -7.26
C THR A 56 12.07 27.39 -7.23
N ILE A 57 11.39 26.39 -7.82
CA ILE A 57 11.84 25.00 -7.77
C ILE A 57 13.24 24.81 -8.35
N ASN A 58 13.53 25.47 -9.47
CA ASN A 58 14.83 25.35 -10.11
C ASN A 58 15.97 26.04 -9.34
N ASP A 59 15.65 26.98 -8.47
CA ASP A 59 16.60 27.73 -7.65
C ASP A 59 16.83 27.07 -6.28
N MET A 60 16.02 26.07 -5.94
CA MET A 60 16.14 25.34 -4.68
C MET A 60 17.37 24.43 -4.69
N PRO A 61 18.00 24.21 -3.51
CA PRO A 61 19.04 23.21 -3.38
C PRO A 61 18.56 21.85 -3.88
N PRO A 62 19.39 21.08 -4.59
CA PRO A 62 19.02 19.73 -5.01
C PRO A 62 18.78 18.81 -3.82
N GLN A 63 17.96 17.78 -4.01
CA GLN A 63 17.57 16.78 -3.00
C GLN A 63 16.74 17.32 -1.83
N GLN A 64 16.20 18.52 -1.93
CA GLN A 64 15.25 19.06 -0.94
C GLN A 64 13.88 18.40 -1.16
N GLU A 65 13.29 17.83 -0.12
CA GLU A 65 11.96 17.24 -0.20
C GLU A 65 10.87 18.32 -0.24
N VAL A 66 9.92 18.14 -1.14
CA VAL A 66 8.78 19.03 -1.37
C VAL A 66 7.50 18.21 -1.60
N LEU A 67 6.36 18.81 -1.29
CA LEU A 67 5.05 18.26 -1.59
C LEU A 67 4.26 19.31 -2.37
N VAL A 68 4.14 19.14 -3.68
CA VAL A 68 3.50 20.11 -4.57
C VAL A 68 2.15 19.62 -5.06
N ASP A 69 1.21 20.56 -5.23
CA ASP A 69 -0.12 20.33 -5.79
C ASP A 69 -0.19 20.89 -7.20
N GLY A 70 -0.92 20.21 -8.07
CA GLY A 70 -1.15 20.66 -9.42
C GLY A 70 -2.08 19.73 -10.18
N HIS A 71 -2.03 19.82 -11.48
CA HIS A 71 -2.69 18.88 -12.38
C HIS A 71 -1.74 18.46 -13.49
N ILE A 72 -1.96 17.28 -14.03
CA ILE A 72 -1.20 16.77 -15.15
C ILE A 72 -1.52 17.62 -16.37
N ALA A 73 -0.51 18.09 -17.11
CA ALA A 73 -0.72 18.90 -18.28
C ALA A 73 -1.60 18.17 -19.32
N ASP A 74 -2.53 18.90 -19.94
CA ASP A 74 -3.50 18.33 -20.89
C ASP A 74 -2.86 17.72 -22.14
N ASP A 75 -1.69 18.21 -22.53
CA ASP A 75 -0.89 17.72 -23.64
C ASP A 75 0.15 16.65 -23.26
N GLN A 76 0.03 16.06 -22.07
CA GLN A 76 0.87 14.94 -21.67
C GLN A 76 0.62 13.73 -22.58
N PRO A 77 1.68 13.10 -23.13
CA PRO A 77 1.52 11.94 -23.99
C PRO A 77 0.79 10.78 -23.29
N VAL A 78 -0.22 10.26 -23.95
CA VAL A 78 -0.99 9.10 -23.52
C VAL A 78 -0.20 7.83 -23.86
N LEU A 79 -0.06 6.93 -22.89
CA LEU A 79 0.64 5.66 -23.06
C LEU A 79 -0.31 4.54 -23.45
N PHE A 80 -1.46 4.47 -22.80
CA PHE A 80 -2.44 3.44 -23.03
C PHE A 80 -3.83 3.98 -22.74
N ARG A 81 -4.76 3.91 -23.69
CA ARG A 81 -6.09 4.54 -23.61
C ARG A 81 -5.95 6.01 -23.21
N ASP A 82 -6.45 6.39 -22.04
CA ASP A 82 -6.35 7.76 -21.52
C ASP A 82 -5.26 7.91 -20.45
N PHE A 83 -4.55 6.82 -20.13
CA PHE A 83 -3.52 6.83 -19.07
C PHE A 83 -2.20 7.42 -19.56
N VAL A 84 -1.67 8.35 -18.79
CA VAL A 84 -0.32 8.93 -18.94
C VAL A 84 0.70 8.24 -18.02
N ALA A 85 0.21 7.60 -16.95
CA ALA A 85 0.97 6.72 -16.07
C ALA A 85 0.02 5.67 -15.50
N PHE A 86 0.44 4.41 -15.38
CA PHE A 86 -0.43 3.35 -14.89
C PHE A 86 0.31 2.16 -14.28
N ILE A 87 -0.45 1.39 -13.51
CA ILE A 87 -0.10 0.05 -13.03
C ILE A 87 -1.02 -0.94 -13.74
N ARG A 88 -0.45 -1.97 -14.37
CA ARG A 88 -1.18 -3.10 -14.92
C ARG A 88 -1.11 -4.27 -13.96
N GLU A 89 -2.27 -4.79 -13.61
CA GLU A 89 -2.40 -5.98 -12.79
C GLU A 89 -3.17 -7.05 -13.55
N GLU A 90 -2.78 -8.29 -13.34
CA GLU A 90 -3.47 -9.45 -13.90
C GLU A 90 -4.01 -10.31 -12.76
N GLU A 91 -5.21 -10.82 -12.98
CA GLU A 91 -5.82 -11.78 -12.08
C GLU A 91 -5.07 -13.12 -12.19
N GLU A 92 -4.65 -13.67 -11.06
CA GLU A 92 -4.00 -14.97 -10.98
C GLU A 92 -4.81 -15.89 -10.07
N ARG A 93 -5.12 -17.09 -10.55
CA ARG A 93 -5.77 -18.12 -9.74
C ARG A 93 -4.76 -18.76 -8.80
N ASP A 94 -5.14 -18.92 -7.54
CA ASP A 94 -4.33 -19.73 -6.63
C ASP A 94 -4.39 -21.19 -7.07
N ARG A 95 -3.22 -21.80 -7.29
CA ARG A 95 -3.11 -23.21 -7.69
C ARG A 95 -3.61 -24.19 -6.61
N ARG A 96 -3.71 -23.73 -5.37
CA ARG A 96 -4.14 -24.56 -4.23
C ARG A 96 -5.63 -24.43 -3.93
N ASP A 97 -6.22 -23.32 -4.34
CA ASP A 97 -7.64 -23.02 -4.16
C ASP A 97 -8.18 -22.43 -5.46
N ASN A 98 -8.83 -23.29 -6.25
CA ASN A 98 -9.35 -22.93 -7.59
C ASN A 98 -10.39 -21.79 -7.57
N ASP A 99 -10.93 -21.45 -6.40
CA ASP A 99 -11.96 -20.41 -6.26
C ASP A 99 -11.39 -19.08 -5.80
N SER A 100 -10.12 -19.04 -5.34
CA SER A 100 -9.50 -17.79 -4.95
C SER A 100 -8.67 -17.20 -6.08
N THR A 101 -8.91 -15.91 -6.35
CA THR A 101 -8.14 -15.13 -7.30
C THR A 101 -7.45 -13.96 -6.59
N SER A 102 -6.25 -13.62 -7.04
CA SER A 102 -5.50 -12.47 -6.54
C SER A 102 -5.01 -11.61 -7.70
N TRP A 103 -4.91 -10.30 -7.47
CA TRP A 103 -4.37 -9.36 -8.45
C TRP A 103 -2.86 -9.25 -8.26
N LYS A 104 -2.09 -9.48 -9.34
CA LYS A 104 -0.63 -9.31 -9.34
C LYS A 104 -0.20 -8.21 -10.28
N VAL A 105 0.62 -7.31 -9.78
CA VAL A 105 1.27 -6.29 -10.59
C VAL A 105 2.19 -6.96 -11.62
N ARG A 106 1.95 -6.66 -12.90
CA ARG A 106 2.74 -7.17 -14.02
C ARG A 106 3.60 -6.09 -14.66
N ASP A 107 3.10 -4.86 -14.66
CA ASP A 107 3.79 -3.75 -15.28
C ASP A 107 3.46 -2.45 -14.56
N ARG A 108 4.41 -1.52 -14.57
CA ARG A 108 4.25 -0.17 -14.08
C ARG A 108 4.88 0.79 -15.08
N GLN A 109 4.07 1.65 -15.64
CA GLN A 109 4.51 2.70 -16.54
C GLN A 109 4.37 4.05 -15.81
N ALA A 110 5.49 4.60 -15.40
CA ALA A 110 5.58 5.88 -14.69
C ALA A 110 6.67 6.73 -15.38
N PRO A 111 6.35 7.35 -16.53
CA PRO A 111 7.27 8.18 -17.30
C PRO A 111 7.41 9.57 -16.68
N PRO A 112 8.35 10.39 -17.16
CA PRO A 112 8.38 11.81 -16.84
C PRO A 112 7.02 12.47 -17.12
N LEU A 113 6.57 13.30 -16.17
CA LEU A 113 5.30 14.03 -16.28
C LEU A 113 5.55 15.53 -16.31
N ARG A 114 4.64 16.26 -16.95
CA ARG A 114 4.53 17.69 -16.84
C ARG A 114 3.34 18.03 -15.94
N ILE A 115 3.62 18.67 -14.82
CA ILE A 115 2.62 19.07 -13.83
C ILE A 115 2.48 20.58 -13.90
N VAL A 116 1.28 21.06 -14.06
CA VAL A 116 0.95 22.49 -13.93
C VAL A 116 0.57 22.71 -12.48
N LEU A 117 1.37 23.49 -11.77
CA LEU A 117 1.15 23.76 -10.35
C LEU A 117 0.00 24.75 -10.14
N THR A 118 -0.34 25.01 -8.90
CA THR A 118 -1.45 25.93 -8.53
C THR A 118 -1.20 27.39 -8.90
N ASP A 119 0.03 27.75 -9.25
CA ASP A 119 0.43 29.07 -9.81
C ASP A 119 0.38 29.13 -11.34
N ASP A 120 -0.27 28.16 -11.99
CA ASP A 120 -0.41 27.99 -13.44
C ASP A 120 0.92 27.84 -14.22
N HIS A 121 2.00 27.50 -13.54
CA HIS A 121 3.30 27.28 -14.18
C HIS A 121 3.65 25.80 -14.23
N PRO A 122 4.17 25.31 -15.38
CA PRO A 122 4.53 23.91 -15.51
C PRO A 122 5.85 23.59 -14.85
N VAL A 123 5.90 22.45 -14.15
CA VAL A 123 7.11 21.83 -13.62
C VAL A 123 7.22 20.41 -14.17
N ARG A 124 8.45 19.97 -14.41
CA ARG A 124 8.71 18.64 -14.96
C ARG A 124 9.09 17.67 -13.84
N VAL A 125 8.41 16.54 -13.80
CA VAL A 125 8.91 15.32 -13.14
C VAL A 125 9.90 14.67 -14.10
N VAL A 126 11.16 14.54 -13.69
CA VAL A 126 12.26 14.17 -14.61
C VAL A 126 12.60 12.68 -14.58
N ASN A 127 12.20 11.96 -13.55
CA ASN A 127 12.52 10.55 -13.36
C ASN A 127 11.40 9.61 -13.84
N TYR A 128 11.77 8.33 -13.93
CA TYR A 128 10.87 7.19 -14.19
C TYR A 128 10.64 6.39 -12.89
N GLY A 129 9.61 5.57 -12.89
CA GLY A 129 9.45 4.51 -11.89
C GLY A 129 9.05 4.98 -10.48
N TYR A 130 8.55 6.22 -10.35
CA TYR A 130 7.99 6.72 -9.09
C TYR A 130 6.75 5.92 -8.67
N GLY A 131 6.39 5.99 -7.38
CA GLY A 131 5.19 5.37 -6.86
C GLY A 131 3.93 6.03 -7.42
N LEU A 132 2.94 5.22 -7.85
CA LEU A 132 1.58 5.70 -8.12
C LEU A 132 0.71 5.33 -6.94
N TRP A 133 0.06 6.32 -6.34
CA TRP A 133 -0.75 6.10 -5.16
C TRP A 133 -2.14 6.69 -5.33
N ASN A 134 -3.15 6.00 -4.82
CA ASN A 134 -4.54 6.42 -4.88
C ASN A 134 -5.01 6.83 -6.30
N ALA A 135 -4.54 6.09 -7.32
CA ALA A 135 -4.94 6.33 -8.70
C ALA A 135 -6.47 6.25 -8.82
N SER A 136 -7.11 7.34 -9.26
CA SER A 136 -8.56 7.49 -9.25
C SER A 136 -9.23 6.74 -10.39
N THR A 137 -8.54 6.59 -11.51
CA THR A 137 -9.08 5.97 -12.72
C THR A 137 -8.68 4.50 -12.80
N THR A 138 -9.66 3.63 -13.00
CA THR A 138 -9.44 2.19 -13.16
C THR A 138 -10.19 1.70 -14.40
N TRP A 139 -9.50 0.92 -15.23
CA TRP A 139 -10.08 0.26 -16.39
C TRP A 139 -9.87 -1.25 -16.31
N TYR A 140 -10.90 -2.03 -16.70
CA TYR A 140 -10.89 -3.49 -16.66
C TYR A 140 -10.98 -4.06 -18.08
N ASP A 141 -10.07 -4.97 -18.41
CA ASP A 141 -10.20 -5.85 -19.59
C ASP A 141 -10.73 -7.21 -19.15
N ARG A 142 -11.97 -7.48 -19.53
CA ARG A 142 -12.65 -8.75 -19.25
C ARG A 142 -12.71 -9.67 -20.47
N SER A 143 -11.98 -9.35 -21.51
CA SER A 143 -11.96 -10.17 -22.75
C SER A 143 -11.25 -11.50 -22.60
N LYS A 144 -10.47 -11.67 -21.54
CA LYS A 144 -9.71 -12.89 -21.21
C LYS A 144 -10.37 -13.66 -20.08
N ILE A 145 -10.05 -14.95 -19.97
CA ILE A 145 -10.50 -15.84 -18.88
C ILE A 145 -10.06 -15.32 -17.51
N LEU A 146 -8.88 -14.70 -17.43
CA LEU A 146 -8.37 -13.99 -16.27
C LEU A 146 -8.39 -12.50 -16.58
N GLY A 147 -8.95 -11.71 -15.66
CA GLY A 147 -9.09 -10.29 -15.82
C GLY A 147 -7.74 -9.56 -15.84
N THR A 148 -7.70 -8.45 -16.56
CA THR A 148 -6.61 -7.48 -16.47
C THR A 148 -7.20 -6.15 -16.03
N ARG A 149 -6.59 -5.48 -15.05
CA ARG A 149 -6.97 -4.12 -14.66
C ARG A 149 -5.80 -3.18 -14.79
N TYR A 150 -6.14 -1.94 -15.11
CA TYR A 150 -5.21 -0.82 -15.17
C TYR A 150 -5.71 0.23 -14.18
N SER A 151 -4.82 0.71 -13.34
CA SER A 151 -5.11 1.82 -12.43
C SER A 151 -4.04 2.88 -12.66
N GLY A 152 -4.44 4.11 -12.92
CA GLY A 152 -3.48 5.12 -13.34
C GLY A 152 -4.00 6.54 -13.29
N LEU A 153 -3.18 7.43 -13.82
CA LEU A 153 -3.40 8.86 -13.92
C LEU A 153 -3.72 9.24 -15.35
N VAL A 154 -4.58 10.23 -15.54
CA VAL A 154 -4.98 10.76 -16.84
C VAL A 154 -4.58 12.22 -17.00
N SER A 155 -4.53 12.74 -18.24
CA SER A 155 -4.27 14.16 -18.50
C SER A 155 -5.33 15.04 -17.83
N GLY A 156 -4.96 16.23 -17.37
CA GLY A 156 -5.83 17.15 -16.65
C GLY A 156 -6.19 16.75 -15.22
N GLU A 157 -5.82 15.56 -14.78
CA GLU A 157 -6.14 15.07 -13.43
C GLU A 157 -5.37 15.85 -12.36
N ALA A 158 -6.08 16.25 -11.29
CA ALA A 158 -5.45 16.84 -10.11
C ALA A 158 -4.55 15.82 -9.42
N VAL A 159 -3.33 16.21 -9.11
CA VAL A 159 -2.33 15.35 -8.48
C VAL A 159 -1.54 16.06 -7.40
N VAL A 160 -1.05 15.27 -6.46
CA VAL A 160 -0.05 15.66 -5.46
C VAL A 160 1.24 14.92 -5.77
N VAL A 161 2.34 15.63 -5.84
CA VAL A 161 3.66 15.07 -6.10
C VAL A 161 4.53 15.23 -4.87
N HIS A 162 4.87 14.12 -4.23
CA HIS A 162 5.94 14.06 -3.25
C HIS A 162 7.24 13.81 -3.99
N ALA A 163 8.16 14.74 -3.92
CA ALA A 163 9.37 14.75 -4.74
C ALA A 163 10.58 15.31 -4.00
N ARG A 164 11.73 15.17 -4.65
CA ARG A 164 12.93 15.95 -4.35
C ARG A 164 13.22 16.90 -5.50
N THR A 165 13.76 18.06 -5.16
CA THR A 165 14.27 18.98 -6.17
C THR A 165 15.45 18.37 -6.91
N ALA A 166 15.49 18.56 -8.23
CA ALA A 166 16.54 18.04 -9.11
C ALA A 166 16.86 19.04 -10.21
N ALA A 167 17.96 18.84 -10.90
CA ALA A 167 18.29 19.67 -12.06
C ALA A 167 17.19 19.54 -13.13
N GLY A 168 16.57 20.67 -13.46
CA GLY A 168 15.52 20.75 -14.47
C GLY A 168 14.13 20.31 -14.02
N GLY A 169 13.87 20.21 -12.70
CA GLY A 169 12.54 19.95 -12.17
C GLY A 169 12.50 19.15 -10.87
N LEU A 170 11.64 18.15 -10.83
CA LEU A 170 11.36 17.32 -9.65
C LEU A 170 11.70 15.86 -9.93
N GLU A 171 12.38 15.22 -9.00
CA GLU A 171 12.51 13.77 -8.92
C GLU A 171 11.39 13.23 -8.03
N ALA A 172 10.31 12.76 -8.64
CA ALA A 172 9.17 12.25 -7.92
C ALA A 172 9.51 10.96 -7.17
N ILE A 173 9.14 10.88 -5.91
CA ILE A 173 9.11 9.67 -5.09
C ILE A 173 7.77 8.99 -5.28
N GLU A 174 6.71 9.79 -5.25
CA GLU A 174 5.33 9.33 -5.33
C GLU A 174 4.45 10.40 -5.99
N VAL A 175 3.53 9.96 -6.86
CA VAL A 175 2.48 10.81 -7.45
C VAL A 175 1.14 10.21 -7.07
N ALA A 176 0.31 11.01 -6.42
CA ALA A 176 -1.01 10.61 -5.96
C ALA A 176 -2.10 11.41 -6.69
N SER A 177 -3.21 10.76 -7.02
CA SER A 177 -4.42 11.43 -7.51
C SER A 177 -5.07 12.26 -6.41
N GLY A 178 -5.58 13.44 -6.77
CA GLY A 178 -6.32 14.34 -5.90
C GLY A 178 -5.52 15.54 -5.40
N THR A 179 -6.01 16.16 -4.32
CA THR A 179 -5.41 17.35 -3.70
C THR A 179 -4.54 16.98 -2.51
N ARG A 180 -3.68 17.90 -2.06
CA ARG A 180 -2.88 17.75 -0.84
C ARG A 180 -3.74 17.38 0.39
N ALA A 181 -4.91 18.01 0.52
CA ALA A 181 -5.82 17.71 1.62
C ALA A 181 -6.31 16.26 1.55
N SER A 182 -6.72 15.77 0.37
CA SER A 182 -7.16 14.38 0.20
C SER A 182 -6.02 13.38 0.40
N TYR A 183 -4.80 13.72 -0.03
CA TYR A 183 -3.60 12.91 0.18
C TYR A 183 -3.28 12.75 1.67
N LEU A 184 -3.23 13.86 2.42
CA LEU A 184 -2.99 13.83 3.86
C LEU A 184 -4.11 13.10 4.62
N ALA A 185 -5.37 13.34 4.24
CA ALA A 185 -6.51 12.64 4.83
C ALA A 185 -6.44 11.11 4.60
N ALA A 186 -6.02 10.67 3.42
CA ALA A 186 -5.86 9.25 3.13
C ALA A 186 -4.71 8.60 3.93
N ILE A 187 -3.60 9.32 4.16
CA ILE A 187 -2.55 8.86 5.07
C ILE A 187 -3.12 8.72 6.49
N ALA A 188 -3.82 9.74 6.99
CA ALA A 188 -4.41 9.70 8.32
C ALA A 188 -5.45 8.58 8.47
N ALA A 189 -6.31 8.35 7.46
CA ALA A 189 -7.29 7.28 7.47
C ALA A 189 -6.68 5.87 7.57
N SER A 190 -5.45 5.69 7.05
CA SER A 190 -4.75 4.41 7.14
C SER A 190 -4.38 4.01 8.58
N VAL A 191 -4.37 4.95 9.53
CA VAL A 191 -4.24 4.68 10.98
C VAL A 191 -5.38 3.79 11.46
N GLY A 192 -6.62 4.13 11.07
CA GLY A 192 -7.79 3.33 11.44
C GLY A 192 -7.71 1.91 10.89
N VAL A 193 -7.27 1.75 9.64
CA VAL A 193 -7.08 0.44 9.02
C VAL A 193 -6.02 -0.38 9.77
N ALA A 194 -4.88 0.22 10.10
CA ALA A 194 -3.82 -0.46 10.86
C ALA A 194 -4.31 -0.89 12.26
N TRP A 195 -5.07 -0.03 12.93
CA TRP A 195 -5.64 -0.33 14.24
C TRP A 195 -6.62 -1.52 14.18
N TRP A 196 -7.53 -1.52 13.21
CA TRP A 196 -8.50 -2.62 13.03
C TRP A 196 -7.83 -3.93 12.64
N LEU A 197 -6.85 -3.91 11.74
CA LEU A 197 -6.07 -5.09 11.35
C LEU A 197 -5.33 -5.66 12.56
N GLY A 198 -4.61 -4.82 13.30
CA GLY A 198 -3.91 -5.26 14.50
C GLY A 198 -4.84 -5.85 15.56
N THR A 199 -6.02 -5.25 15.76
CA THR A 199 -7.03 -5.77 16.68
C THR A 199 -7.59 -7.10 16.20
N GLY A 200 -7.90 -7.24 14.91
CA GLY A 200 -8.40 -8.50 14.32
C GLY A 200 -7.40 -9.64 14.49
N PHE A 201 -6.12 -9.41 14.20
CA PHE A 201 -5.06 -10.41 14.41
C PHE A 201 -4.89 -10.77 15.89
N ALA A 202 -4.92 -9.80 16.80
CA ALA A 202 -4.79 -10.06 18.23
C ALA A 202 -5.96 -10.89 18.76
N ILE A 203 -7.21 -10.58 18.40
CA ILE A 203 -8.38 -11.34 18.81
C ILE A 203 -8.35 -12.73 18.18
N GLY A 204 -8.10 -12.84 16.86
CA GLY A 204 -8.03 -14.14 16.19
C GLY A 204 -6.98 -15.05 16.77
N GLY A 205 -5.78 -14.50 17.06
CA GLY A 205 -4.71 -15.22 17.74
C GLY A 205 -5.13 -15.69 19.15
N GLY A 206 -5.78 -14.84 19.91
CA GLY A 206 -6.32 -15.18 21.23
C GLY A 206 -7.33 -16.33 21.20
N VAL A 207 -8.25 -16.31 20.24
CA VAL A 207 -9.22 -17.42 20.04
C VAL A 207 -8.50 -18.72 19.70
N MET A 208 -7.50 -18.70 18.83
CA MET A 208 -6.71 -19.90 18.50
C MET A 208 -5.98 -20.48 19.71
N ILE A 209 -5.43 -19.62 20.57
CA ILE A 209 -4.81 -20.07 21.84
C ILE A 209 -5.82 -20.75 22.75
N LEU A 210 -7.04 -20.20 22.87
CA LEU A 210 -8.10 -20.83 23.67
C LEU A 210 -8.53 -22.19 23.10
N ILE A 211 -8.63 -22.32 21.78
CA ILE A 211 -8.89 -23.61 21.11
C ILE A 211 -7.75 -24.60 21.42
N ALA A 212 -6.50 -24.18 21.32
CA ALA A 212 -5.35 -25.00 21.63
C ALA A 212 -5.37 -25.48 23.08
N ALA A 213 -5.68 -24.60 24.05
CA ALA A 213 -5.82 -24.96 25.45
C ALA A 213 -6.93 -26.01 25.67
N THR A 214 -8.05 -25.86 24.97
CA THR A 214 -9.15 -26.84 25.03
C THR A 214 -8.73 -28.21 24.49
N LEU A 215 -7.99 -28.25 23.38
CA LEU A 215 -7.46 -29.49 22.81
C LEU A 215 -6.50 -30.18 23.78
N PHE A 216 -5.65 -29.42 24.49
CA PHE A 216 -4.75 -29.97 25.54
C PHE A 216 -5.56 -30.59 26.69
N VAL A 217 -6.57 -29.87 27.22
CA VAL A 217 -7.42 -30.40 28.30
C VAL A 217 -8.10 -31.71 27.88
N MET A 218 -8.64 -31.77 26.64
CA MET A 218 -9.25 -32.99 26.12
C MET A 218 -8.23 -34.14 25.97
N ALA A 219 -7.01 -33.83 25.53
CA ALA A 219 -5.95 -34.83 25.41
C ALA A 219 -5.55 -35.44 26.76
N PHE A 220 -5.53 -34.61 27.81
CA PHE A 220 -5.21 -35.08 29.18
C PHE A 220 -6.33 -35.89 29.84
N LYS A 221 -7.59 -35.56 29.60
CA LYS A 221 -8.77 -36.31 30.12
C LYS A 221 -8.90 -37.72 29.54
N LYS A 222 -8.29 -37.98 28.39
CA LYS A 222 -8.34 -39.32 27.72
C LYS A 222 -7.19 -40.24 28.15
N ARG A 223 -6.33 -39.80 29.07
CA ARG A 223 -5.25 -40.59 29.68
C ARG A 223 -5.67 -41.10 31.04
#